data_8d6ac0b5e365d7a502c428a79939016c
#
_entry.id   8d6ac0b5e365d7a502c428a79939016c
#
_cell.length_a   1.000
_cell.length_b   1.000
_cell.length_c   1.000
_cell.angle_alpha   90.00
_cell.angle_beta   90.00
_cell.angle_gamma   90.00
#
_symmetry.space_group_name_H-M   'P 1'
#
loop_
_entity.id
_entity.type
_entity.pdbx_description
1 polymer ?
#
loop_
_entity_poly.entity_id
_entity_poly.type
_entity_poly.pdbx_seq_one_letter_code
_entity_poly.pdbx_strand_id
1 'polypeptide(L)'
;MTSDGQLPIVIIGGGAAGTLVAVNLLRRSAARPVVMIERGPRVSRGVAYGTTFPDHLLNVVAANMGGLAGDPNHFRTWLASRGTPARATSFMPRSTFGDYLQHLLDGAVLQAPTGAFELVRGEVVGVAVGELHDRS
;
A
#
# COMPACT_ATOMS: atom_id res chain seq x y z
N MET A 1 7.35 13.42 14.51
CA MET A 1 8.71 13.53 15.05
C MET A 1 9.42 12.22 14.87
N THR A 2 10.43 12.19 14.05
CA THR A 2 11.24 10.99 13.85
C THR A 2 12.10 10.78 15.10
N SER A 3 11.87 9.67 15.79
CA SER A 3 12.71 9.28 16.89
C SER A 3 14.12 8.99 16.36
N ASP A 4 15.11 9.56 17.01
CA ASP A 4 16.53 9.17 16.92
C ASP A 4 17.25 9.39 15.60
N GLY A 5 16.87 10.37 14.80
CA GLY A 5 17.65 10.75 13.61
C GLY A 5 17.73 9.71 12.51
N GLN A 6 16.87 8.68 12.56
CA GLN A 6 16.81 7.68 11.51
C GLN A 6 16.15 8.25 10.26
N LEU A 7 16.81 8.08 9.13
CA LEU A 7 16.27 8.49 7.85
C LEU A 7 15.04 7.62 7.48
N PRO A 8 13.97 8.24 6.98
CA PRO A 8 12.80 7.50 6.56
C PRO A 8 13.07 6.63 5.33
N ILE A 9 12.26 5.59 5.18
CA ILE A 9 12.12 4.89 3.91
C ILE A 9 11.11 5.68 3.09
N VAL A 10 11.52 6.16 1.93
CA VAL A 10 10.66 6.96 1.05
C VAL A 10 10.12 6.07 -0.07
N ILE A 11 8.80 6.06 -0.22
CA ILE A 11 8.10 5.36 -1.30
C ILE A 11 7.58 6.41 -2.27
N ILE A 12 8.05 6.35 -3.50
CA ILE A 12 7.62 7.25 -4.57
C ILE A 12 6.48 6.57 -5.33
N GLY A 13 5.29 7.12 -5.21
CA GLY A 13 4.09 6.58 -5.80
C GLY A 13 3.29 5.69 -4.85
N GLY A 14 2.06 6.09 -4.57
CA GLY A 14 1.11 5.38 -3.72
C GLY A 14 0.10 4.54 -4.52
N GLY A 15 0.51 3.96 -5.64
CA GLY A 15 -0.28 2.98 -6.37
C GLY A 15 -0.29 1.63 -5.65
N ALA A 16 -0.66 0.56 -6.35
CA ALA A 16 -0.76 -0.77 -5.76
C ALA A 16 0.58 -1.25 -5.17
N ALA A 17 1.66 -1.16 -5.94
CA ALA A 17 2.97 -1.62 -5.50
C ALA A 17 3.48 -0.84 -4.30
N GLY A 18 3.45 0.49 -4.36
CA GLY A 18 3.88 1.34 -3.25
C GLY A 18 3.06 1.11 -1.98
N THR A 19 1.76 0.96 -2.11
CA THR A 19 0.86 0.66 -1.00
C THR A 19 1.21 -0.68 -0.34
N LEU A 20 1.44 -1.72 -1.12
CA LEU A 20 1.80 -3.04 -0.59
C LEU A 20 3.16 -3.03 0.11
N VAL A 21 4.12 -2.29 -0.43
CA VAL A 21 5.42 -2.10 0.24
C VAL A 21 5.22 -1.42 1.59
N ALA A 22 4.46 -0.34 1.64
CA ALA A 22 4.18 0.38 2.89
C ALA A 22 3.49 -0.52 3.92
N VAL A 23 2.45 -1.24 3.53
CA VAL A 23 1.70 -2.15 4.40
C VAL A 23 2.63 -3.20 5.01
N ASN A 24 3.43 -3.86 4.19
CA ASN A 24 4.32 -4.92 4.67
C ASN A 24 5.46 -4.38 5.54
N LEU A 25 5.98 -3.19 5.26
CA LEU A 25 6.96 -2.53 6.13
C LEU A 25 6.35 -2.18 7.49
N LEU A 26 5.19 -1.58 7.51
CA LEU A 26 4.51 -1.18 8.75
C LEU A 26 4.15 -2.41 9.61
N ARG A 27 3.71 -3.48 8.99
CA ARG A 27 3.37 -4.72 9.70
C ARG A 27 4.57 -5.42 10.32
N ARG A 28 5.75 -5.22 9.77
CA ARG A 28 7.00 -5.77 10.31
C ARG A 28 7.60 -4.93 11.44
N SER A 29 6.93 -3.87 11.83
CA SER A 29 7.46 -2.93 12.84
C SER A 29 8.85 -2.44 12.46
N ALA A 30 8.99 -2.01 11.20
CA ALA A 30 10.25 -1.48 10.70
C ALA A 30 10.74 -0.35 11.62
N ALA A 31 12.02 -0.39 11.96
CA ALA A 31 12.62 0.59 12.86
C ALA A 31 12.66 2.01 12.28
N ARG A 32 12.42 2.16 10.97
CA ARG A 32 12.49 3.42 10.24
C ARG A 32 11.09 3.88 9.85
N PRO A 33 10.79 5.18 9.96
CA PRO A 33 9.52 5.71 9.49
C PRO A 33 9.39 5.54 7.97
N VAL A 34 8.16 5.44 7.50
CA VAL A 34 7.82 5.30 6.08
C VAL A 34 7.14 6.58 5.61
N VAL A 35 7.68 7.19 4.57
CA VAL A 35 7.08 8.37 3.90
C VAL A 35 6.68 7.96 2.50
N MET A 36 5.40 8.14 2.17
CA MET A 36 4.87 7.89 0.83
C MET A 36 4.57 9.22 0.16
N ILE A 37 5.05 9.40 -1.06
CA ILE A 37 4.80 10.60 -1.85
C ILE A 37 3.90 10.21 -3.02
N GLU A 38 2.69 10.78 -3.07
CA GLU A 38 1.71 10.50 -4.12
C GLU A 38 1.24 11.79 -4.77
N ARG A 39 1.31 11.85 -6.10
CA ARG A 39 0.88 13.00 -6.88
C ARG A 39 -0.62 13.05 -7.14
N GLY A 40 -1.27 11.88 -7.22
CA GLY A 40 -2.68 11.76 -7.53
C GLY A 40 -3.60 12.00 -6.33
N PRO A 41 -4.90 12.14 -6.55
CA PRO A 41 -5.87 12.39 -5.49
C PRO A 41 -6.16 11.14 -4.65
N ARG A 42 -5.87 9.95 -5.16
CA ARG A 42 -6.21 8.68 -4.52
C ARG A 42 -4.98 7.80 -4.37
N VAL A 43 -4.76 7.33 -3.16
CA VAL A 43 -3.75 6.33 -2.83
C VAL A 43 -4.32 4.94 -3.09
N SER A 44 -3.45 3.94 -3.20
CA SER A 44 -3.75 2.51 -3.32
C SER A 44 -4.26 2.04 -4.67
N ARG A 45 -4.53 2.92 -5.59
CA ARG A 45 -5.18 2.54 -6.85
C ARG A 45 -4.26 2.59 -8.06
N GLY A 46 -3.46 3.64 -8.21
CA GLY A 46 -2.66 3.85 -9.40
C GLY A 46 -3.53 3.86 -10.67
N VAL A 47 -2.92 3.62 -11.81
CA VAL A 47 -3.64 3.56 -13.10
C VAL A 47 -4.47 2.26 -13.21
N ALA A 48 -3.94 1.15 -12.73
CA ALA A 48 -4.57 -0.16 -12.91
C ALA A 48 -5.86 -0.33 -12.11
N TYR A 49 -5.95 0.25 -10.92
CA TYR A 49 -7.06 0.05 -9.97
C TYR A 49 -7.86 1.31 -9.71
N GLY A 50 -7.59 2.39 -10.44
CA GLY A 50 -8.29 3.66 -10.34
C GLY A 50 -9.62 3.73 -11.09
N THR A 51 -9.96 2.70 -11.85
CA THR A 51 -11.20 2.64 -12.63
C THR A 51 -12.42 2.55 -11.74
N THR A 52 -13.50 3.25 -12.12
CA THR A 52 -14.80 3.17 -11.47
C THR A 52 -15.76 2.22 -12.18
N PHE A 53 -15.37 1.67 -13.33
CA PHE A 53 -16.20 0.75 -14.09
C PHE A 53 -16.16 -0.67 -13.49
N PRO A 54 -17.31 -1.23 -13.06
CA PRO A 54 -17.34 -2.56 -12.44
C PRO A 54 -16.98 -3.68 -13.41
N ASP A 55 -17.08 -3.45 -14.72
CA ASP A 55 -16.74 -4.44 -15.74
C ASP A 55 -15.23 -4.55 -16.01
N HIS A 56 -14.42 -3.65 -15.46
CA HIS A 56 -12.96 -3.77 -15.52
C HIS A 56 -12.49 -4.81 -14.51
N LEU A 57 -12.35 -6.04 -14.97
CA LEU A 57 -11.93 -7.16 -14.14
C LEU A 57 -10.41 -7.25 -14.00
N LEU A 58 -9.98 -7.86 -12.91
CA LEU A 58 -8.60 -8.30 -12.75
C LEU A 58 -8.30 -9.41 -13.76
N ASN A 59 -7.08 -9.44 -14.26
CA ASN A 59 -6.59 -10.52 -15.13
C ASN A 59 -5.94 -11.68 -14.34
N VAL A 60 -6.04 -11.67 -13.03
CA VAL A 60 -5.53 -12.70 -12.13
C VAL A 60 -6.68 -13.12 -11.20
N VAL A 61 -6.78 -14.42 -10.93
CA VAL A 61 -7.82 -14.96 -10.04
C VAL A 61 -7.61 -14.52 -8.59
N ALA A 62 -8.71 -14.44 -7.83
CA ALA A 62 -8.69 -13.93 -6.45
C ALA A 62 -7.71 -14.66 -5.53
N ALA A 63 -7.47 -15.96 -5.73
CA ALA A 63 -6.53 -16.74 -4.93
C ALA A 63 -5.07 -16.24 -5.01
N ASN A 64 -4.73 -15.53 -6.09
CA ASN A 64 -3.37 -15.06 -6.35
C ASN A 64 -3.19 -13.56 -6.04
N MET A 65 -4.17 -12.93 -5.40
CA MET A 65 -4.20 -11.49 -5.19
C MET A 65 -4.02 -11.07 -3.72
N GLY A 66 -3.58 -11.98 -2.86
CA GLY A 66 -3.33 -11.63 -1.45
C GLY A 66 -2.26 -10.57 -1.29
N GLY A 67 -2.54 -9.52 -0.51
CA GLY A 67 -1.65 -8.39 -0.32
C GLY A 67 -0.67 -8.54 0.85
N LEU A 68 -0.83 -9.55 1.68
CA LEU A 68 0.00 -9.77 2.87
C LEU A 68 1.01 -10.88 2.64
N ALA A 69 2.27 -10.62 2.98
CA ALA A 69 3.30 -11.64 2.98
C ALA A 69 2.91 -12.77 3.95
N GLY A 70 2.99 -14.00 3.48
CA GLY A 70 2.65 -15.18 4.29
C GLY A 70 1.16 -15.54 4.36
N ASP A 71 0.28 -14.73 3.76
CA ASP A 71 -1.17 -15.02 3.72
C ASP A 71 -1.75 -14.81 2.30
N PRO A 72 -1.56 -15.77 1.41
CA PRO A 72 -2.02 -15.65 0.02
C PRO A 72 -3.55 -15.60 -0.11
N ASN A 73 -4.30 -16.07 0.89
CA ASN A 73 -5.75 -16.07 0.88
C ASN A 73 -6.39 -14.83 1.51
N HIS A 74 -5.60 -13.86 1.93
CA HIS A 74 -6.10 -12.71 2.67
C HIS A 74 -7.15 -11.91 1.89
N PHE A 75 -6.96 -11.72 0.60
CA PHE A 75 -7.94 -11.02 -0.24
C PHE A 75 -9.30 -11.73 -0.25
N ARG A 76 -9.31 -13.04 -0.39
CA ARG A 76 -10.55 -13.83 -0.35
C ARG A 76 -11.22 -13.78 1.03
N THR A 77 -10.44 -13.83 2.10
CA THR A 77 -10.94 -13.71 3.47
C THR A 77 -11.58 -12.33 3.68
N TRP A 78 -10.95 -11.29 3.19
CA TRP A 78 -11.48 -9.93 3.25
C TRP A 78 -12.80 -9.79 2.47
N LEU A 79 -12.88 -10.36 1.26
CA LEU A 79 -14.11 -10.36 0.48
C LEU A 79 -15.27 -11.05 1.22
N ALA A 80 -14.99 -12.20 1.83
CA ALA A 80 -15.97 -12.94 2.61
C ALA A 80 -16.47 -12.11 3.81
N SER A 81 -15.59 -11.39 4.49
CA SER A 81 -15.95 -10.53 5.63
C SER A 81 -16.86 -9.38 5.23
N ARG A 82 -16.84 -8.97 3.96
CA ARG A 82 -17.72 -7.93 3.41
C ARG A 82 -19.02 -8.47 2.82
N GLY A 83 -19.31 -9.76 2.97
CA GLY A 83 -20.50 -10.39 2.41
C GLY A 83 -20.41 -10.63 0.90
N THR A 84 -19.23 -10.62 0.33
CA THR A 84 -19.00 -10.86 -1.11
C THR A 84 -18.00 -12.01 -1.27
N PRO A 85 -18.40 -13.25 -0.92
CA PRO A 85 -17.48 -14.38 -1.03
C PRO A 85 -17.10 -14.62 -2.49
N ALA A 86 -15.82 -14.88 -2.72
CA ALA A 86 -15.29 -15.22 -4.03
C ALA A 86 -14.67 -16.61 -4.02
N ARG A 87 -14.88 -17.35 -5.11
CA ARG A 87 -14.16 -18.61 -5.33
C ARG A 87 -12.69 -18.32 -5.62
N ALA A 88 -11.83 -19.29 -5.35
CA ALA A 88 -10.40 -19.17 -5.65
C ALA A 88 -10.12 -18.75 -7.10
N THR A 89 -10.96 -19.21 -8.03
CA THR A 89 -10.86 -18.96 -9.47
C THR A 89 -11.63 -17.73 -9.96
N SER A 90 -12.27 -16.97 -9.07
CA SER A 90 -13.06 -15.80 -9.45
C SER A 90 -12.15 -14.64 -9.89
N PHE A 91 -12.58 -13.96 -10.95
CA PHE A 91 -12.01 -12.68 -11.37
C PHE A 91 -12.85 -11.55 -10.78
N MET A 92 -12.24 -10.70 -9.98
CA MET A 92 -12.90 -9.62 -9.28
C MET A 92 -12.74 -8.28 -10.02
N PRO A 93 -13.67 -7.31 -9.84
CA PRO A 93 -13.48 -5.97 -10.36
C PRO A 93 -12.20 -5.33 -9.83
N ARG A 94 -11.51 -4.57 -10.69
CA ARG A 94 -10.27 -3.87 -10.32
C ARG A 94 -10.50 -2.84 -9.21
N SER A 95 -11.66 -2.19 -9.21
CA SER A 95 -12.05 -1.24 -8.15
C SER A 95 -12.16 -1.91 -6.79
N THR A 96 -12.65 -3.14 -6.74
CA THR A 96 -12.73 -3.94 -5.50
C THR A 96 -11.35 -4.21 -4.93
N PHE A 97 -10.38 -4.54 -5.78
CA PHE A 97 -9.01 -4.73 -5.32
C PHE A 97 -8.39 -3.41 -4.83
N GLY A 98 -8.70 -2.29 -5.47
CA GLY A 98 -8.30 -0.97 -4.98
C GLY A 98 -8.84 -0.67 -3.58
N ASP A 99 -10.10 -1.00 -3.31
CA ASP A 99 -10.71 -0.87 -1.97
C ASP A 99 -10.00 -1.76 -0.94
N TYR A 100 -9.64 -2.97 -1.33
CA TYR A 100 -8.88 -3.87 -0.49
C TYR A 100 -7.51 -3.30 -0.11
N LEU A 101 -6.76 -2.76 -1.06
CA LEU A 101 -5.47 -2.15 -0.80
C LEU A 101 -5.59 -0.94 0.16
N GLN A 102 -6.62 -0.12 -0.02
CA GLN A 102 -6.88 0.99 0.88
C GLN A 102 -7.19 0.50 2.30
N HIS A 103 -7.98 -0.55 2.43
CA HIS A 103 -8.27 -1.18 3.72
C HIS A 103 -6.99 -1.68 4.41
N LEU A 104 -6.10 -2.33 3.67
CA LEU A 104 -4.83 -2.79 4.21
C LEU A 104 -3.97 -1.65 4.72
N LEU A 105 -3.87 -0.57 3.95
CA LEU A 105 -3.07 0.59 4.33
C LEU A 105 -3.64 1.27 5.58
N ASP A 106 -4.95 1.52 5.61
CA ASP A 106 -5.61 2.15 6.75
C ASP A 106 -5.40 1.34 8.03
N GLY A 107 -5.54 0.02 7.95
CA GLY A 107 -5.32 -0.88 9.08
C GLY A 107 -3.88 -0.91 9.55
N ALA A 108 -2.93 -0.93 8.63
CA ALA A 108 -1.50 -0.93 8.97
C ALA A 108 -1.08 0.39 9.63
N VAL A 109 -1.56 1.51 9.14
CA VAL A 109 -1.29 2.83 9.72
C VAL A 109 -1.91 2.96 11.12
N LEU A 110 -3.14 2.48 11.28
CA LEU A 110 -3.84 2.54 12.56
C LEU A 110 -3.12 1.74 13.66
N GLN A 111 -2.54 0.60 13.32
CA GLN A 111 -1.82 -0.26 14.25
C GLN A 111 -0.36 0.13 14.46
N ALA A 112 0.20 0.96 13.58
CA ALA A 112 1.58 1.39 13.68
C ALA A 112 1.77 2.47 14.76
N PRO A 113 2.98 2.60 15.32
CA PRO A 113 3.27 3.70 16.25
C PRO A 113 3.05 5.07 15.61
N THR A 114 2.73 6.07 16.42
CA THR A 114 2.61 7.46 15.96
C THR A 114 3.91 7.90 15.29
N GLY A 115 3.80 8.49 14.09
CA GLY A 115 4.95 8.93 13.31
C GLY A 115 5.60 7.86 12.44
N ALA A 116 5.09 6.62 12.46
CA ALA A 116 5.63 5.54 11.63
C ALA A 116 5.31 5.70 10.15
N PHE A 117 4.24 6.42 9.81
CA PHE A 117 3.82 6.64 8.43
C PHE A 117 3.42 8.09 8.20
N GLU A 118 3.85 8.64 7.07
CA GLU A 118 3.44 9.96 6.59
C GLU A 118 3.11 9.89 5.10
N LEU A 119 1.97 10.46 4.72
CA LEU A 119 1.58 10.65 3.33
C LEU A 119 1.84 12.10 2.92
N VAL A 120 2.69 12.26 1.91
CA VAL A 120 2.99 13.57 1.31
C VAL A 120 2.30 13.66 -0.05
N ARG A 121 1.50 14.69 -0.24
CA ARG A 121 0.88 14.98 -1.54
C ARG A 121 1.83 15.83 -2.36
N GLY A 122 2.30 15.28 -3.47
CA GLY A 122 3.22 15.99 -4.34
C GLY A 122 3.77 15.09 -5.43
N GLU A 123 4.53 15.70 -6.32
CA GLU A 123 5.18 15.00 -7.42
C GLU A 123 6.69 15.03 -7.23
N VAL A 124 7.31 13.85 -7.29
CA VAL A 124 8.76 13.74 -7.28
C VAL A 124 9.27 14.01 -8.69
N VAL A 125 10.09 15.04 -8.85
CA VAL A 125 10.63 15.46 -10.15
C VAL A 125 12.10 15.10 -10.33
N GLY A 126 12.75 14.62 -9.29
CA GLY A 126 14.14 14.20 -9.36
C GLY A 126 14.61 13.56 -8.08
N VAL A 127 15.64 12.75 -8.21
CA VAL A 127 16.33 12.11 -7.08
C VAL A 127 17.81 12.35 -7.26
N ALA A 128 18.49 12.83 -6.21
CA ALA A 128 19.93 12.99 -6.19
C ALA A 128 20.55 12.15 -5.09
N VAL A 129 21.67 11.53 -5.38
CA VAL A 129 22.47 10.82 -4.38
C VAL A 129 23.37 11.83 -3.67
N GLY A 130 23.16 11.97 -2.36
CA GLY A 130 24.01 12.82 -1.51
C GLY A 130 24.92 11.97 -0.64
N GLU A 131 26.07 12.53 -0.27
CA GLU A 131 26.89 11.92 0.77
C GLU A 131 26.27 12.22 2.13
N LEU A 132 26.12 11.18 2.96
CA LEU A 132 25.83 11.36 4.37
C LEU A 132 27.09 11.93 5.03
N HIS A 133 27.09 13.24 5.25
CA HIS A 133 28.08 13.82 6.14
C HIS A 133 27.69 13.46 7.57
N ASP A 134 28.49 12.60 8.17
CA ASP A 134 28.41 12.34 9.61
C ASP A 134 28.63 13.69 10.32
N ARG A 135 27.57 14.24 10.83
CA ARG A 135 27.65 15.39 11.73
C ARG A 135 27.96 14.83 13.12
N SER A 136 29.23 14.55 13.33
CA SER A 136 29.75 14.33 14.68
C SER A 136 29.59 15.58 15.53
#